data_1c4dea01764b17186af296a0d17c7763
#
_entry.id   1c4dea01764b17186af296a0d17c7763
#
_cell.length_a   1.000
_cell.length_b   1.000
_cell.length_c   1.000
_cell.angle_alpha   90.00
_cell.angle_beta   90.00
_cell.angle_gamma   90.00
#
_symmetry.space_group_name_H-M   'P 1'
#
loop_
_entity.id
_entity.type
_entity.pdbx_description
1 polymer ?
#
loop_
_entity_poly.entity_id
_entity_poly.type
_entity_poly.pdbx_seq_one_letter_code
_entity_poly.pdbx_strand_id
1 'polypeptide(L)'
;MGGRALVILCGVVCLAVTGLARQATGKGDPEAAKIKSPVASTPESIAAGQKQFQTLCAGCHGKDAKGGITISVIEDRGGKQPPDLTDETWDHGSSEGEIFAVIKKGVAPDFFMAPWDGRISDTEIWNMVNYLKSLAQKK
;
A
#
# COMPACT_ATOMS: atom_id res chain seq x y z
N MET A 1 55.16 6.84 -55.06
CA MET A 1 55.32 7.03 -53.60
C MET A 1 53.92 7.22 -53.05
N GLY A 2 53.36 6.19 -52.53
CA GLY A 2 51.96 6.17 -52.09
C GLY A 2 51.84 6.33 -50.56
N GLY A 3 51.18 7.39 -50.12
CA GLY A 3 50.81 7.57 -48.72
C GLY A 3 49.46 6.93 -48.43
N ARG A 4 49.44 5.87 -47.61
CA ARG A 4 48.22 5.24 -47.11
C ARG A 4 47.75 6.05 -45.88
N ALA A 5 46.63 6.77 -46.03
CA ALA A 5 45.93 7.38 -44.92
C ALA A 5 45.16 6.29 -44.12
N LEU A 6 45.54 6.13 -42.86
CA LEU A 6 44.90 5.25 -41.91
C LEU A 6 43.68 6.01 -41.27
N VAL A 7 42.46 5.64 -41.67
CA VAL A 7 41.24 6.15 -41.07
C VAL A 7 40.98 5.35 -39.80
N ILE A 8 41.18 5.95 -38.62
CA ILE A 8 40.80 5.39 -37.32
C ILE A 8 39.34 5.68 -37.11
N LEU A 9 38.50 4.67 -37.27
CA LEU A 9 37.08 4.71 -36.89
C LEU A 9 37.00 4.63 -35.35
N CYS A 10 36.77 5.74 -34.71
CA CYS A 10 36.44 5.80 -33.28
C CYS A 10 34.98 5.36 -33.10
N GLY A 11 34.74 4.07 -32.82
CA GLY A 11 33.41 3.54 -32.51
C GLY A 11 33.00 4.01 -31.11
N VAL A 12 32.09 4.97 -31.05
CA VAL A 12 31.39 5.34 -29.81
C VAL A 12 30.41 4.22 -29.46
N VAL A 13 30.78 3.37 -28.53
CA VAL A 13 29.85 2.38 -27.92
C VAL A 13 28.93 3.14 -26.98
N CYS A 14 27.73 3.51 -27.47
CA CYS A 14 26.65 3.97 -26.63
C CYS A 14 26.11 2.80 -25.80
N LEU A 15 26.57 2.66 -24.56
CA LEU A 15 25.94 1.78 -23.57
C LEU A 15 24.56 2.36 -23.24
N ALA A 16 23.55 1.87 -23.93
CA ALA A 16 22.15 2.10 -23.53
C ALA A 16 21.92 1.40 -22.19
N VAL A 17 21.96 2.17 -21.11
CA VAL A 17 21.47 1.71 -19.81
C VAL A 17 19.95 1.63 -19.92
N THR A 18 19.46 0.47 -20.36
CA THR A 18 18.05 0.14 -20.23
C THR A 18 17.73 -0.04 -18.75
N GLY A 19 17.31 1.04 -18.10
CA GLY A 19 16.70 0.97 -16.80
C GLY A 19 15.46 0.08 -16.92
N LEU A 20 15.56 -1.19 -16.48
CA LEU A 20 14.39 -2.00 -16.24
C LEU A 20 13.59 -1.30 -15.15
N ALA A 21 12.57 -0.53 -15.55
CA ALA A 21 11.49 -0.16 -14.66
C ALA A 21 10.88 -1.49 -14.18
N ARG A 22 11.24 -1.90 -12.97
CA ARG A 22 10.68 -3.06 -12.30
C ARG A 22 9.21 -2.74 -12.08
N GLN A 23 8.36 -3.22 -12.98
CA GLN A 23 6.91 -3.17 -12.80
C GLN A 23 6.62 -3.86 -11.47
N ALA A 24 6.14 -3.09 -10.51
CA ALA A 24 5.65 -3.62 -9.24
C ALA A 24 4.48 -4.54 -9.57
N THR A 25 4.75 -5.84 -9.57
CA THR A 25 3.71 -6.87 -9.65
C THR A 25 2.95 -6.81 -8.33
N GLY A 26 1.81 -6.14 -8.33
CA GLY A 26 0.63 -6.19 -7.46
C GLY A 26 0.70 -6.61 -5.98
N LYS A 27 1.85 -6.64 -5.34
CA LYS A 27 1.99 -7.03 -3.94
C LYS A 27 2.88 -6.03 -3.19
N GLY A 28 2.22 -4.97 -2.67
CA GLY A 28 2.83 -4.05 -1.73
C GLY A 28 3.77 -3.00 -2.33
N ASP A 29 4.11 -2.02 -1.51
CA ASP A 29 5.08 -0.97 -1.78
C ASP A 29 6.39 -1.30 -1.04
N PRO A 30 7.49 -1.69 -1.73
CA PRO A 30 8.74 -2.10 -1.08
C PRO A 30 9.38 -1.00 -0.22
N GLU A 31 9.16 0.27 -0.52
CA GLU A 31 9.66 1.35 0.31
C GLU A 31 8.80 1.55 1.56
N ALA A 32 7.48 1.47 1.39
CA ALA A 32 6.57 1.47 2.53
C ALA A 32 6.81 0.27 3.46
N ALA A 33 7.14 -0.90 2.91
CA ALA A 33 7.43 -2.11 3.69
C ALA A 33 8.60 -1.95 4.68
N LYS A 34 9.52 -1.02 4.42
CA LYS A 34 10.66 -0.73 5.31
C LYS A 34 10.27 0.15 6.51
N ILE A 35 9.14 0.83 6.43
CA ILE A 35 8.69 1.76 7.47
C ILE A 35 8.13 0.96 8.64
N LYS A 36 8.63 1.24 9.84
CA LYS A 36 8.13 0.68 11.08
C LYS A 36 7.27 1.70 11.81
N SER A 37 6.25 1.19 12.50
CA SER A 37 5.41 2.05 13.32
C SER A 37 6.22 2.78 14.40
N PRO A 38 6.15 4.11 14.48
CA PRO A 38 6.71 4.85 15.62
C PRO A 38 5.80 4.76 16.86
N VAL A 39 4.59 4.20 16.71
CA VAL A 39 3.61 4.02 17.78
C VAL A 39 3.66 2.56 18.25
N ALA A 40 4.00 2.36 19.51
CA ALA A 40 4.06 1.01 20.09
C ALA A 40 2.68 0.33 20.05
N SER A 41 2.67 -0.97 19.74
CA SER A 41 1.45 -1.78 19.73
C SER A 41 1.07 -2.17 21.15
N THR A 42 0.46 -1.24 21.88
CA THR A 42 -0.05 -1.44 23.25
C THR A 42 -1.55 -1.70 23.23
N PRO A 43 -2.14 -2.25 24.31
CA PRO A 43 -3.59 -2.39 24.42
C PRO A 43 -4.34 -1.06 24.20
N GLU A 44 -3.78 0.06 24.66
CA GLU A 44 -4.38 1.38 24.52
C GLU A 44 -4.36 1.85 23.05
N SER A 45 -3.23 1.66 22.35
CA SER A 45 -3.11 1.98 20.93
C SER A 45 -4.07 1.13 20.10
N ILE A 46 -4.15 -0.18 20.38
CA ILE A 46 -5.07 -1.11 19.70
C ILE A 46 -6.53 -0.68 19.94
N ALA A 47 -6.90 -0.34 21.18
CA ALA A 47 -8.26 0.11 21.50
C ALA A 47 -8.60 1.44 20.81
N ALA A 48 -7.66 2.38 20.76
CA ALA A 48 -7.83 3.63 20.02
C ALA A 48 -8.04 3.38 18.53
N GLY A 49 -7.22 2.51 17.92
CA GLY A 49 -7.34 2.10 16.53
C GLY A 49 -8.67 1.40 16.24
N GLN A 50 -9.11 0.51 17.14
CA GLN A 50 -10.42 -0.14 17.02
C GLN A 50 -11.55 0.88 17.01
N LYS A 51 -11.54 1.83 17.93
CA LYS A 51 -12.58 2.87 18.00
C LYS A 51 -12.65 3.68 16.71
N GLN A 52 -11.48 4.08 16.17
CA GLN A 52 -11.44 4.82 14.92
C GLN A 52 -11.89 3.98 13.73
N PHE A 53 -11.45 2.73 13.64
CA PHE A 53 -11.88 1.80 12.61
C PHE A 53 -13.40 1.65 12.60
N GLN A 54 -14.03 1.46 13.75
CA GLN A 54 -15.49 1.34 13.86
C GLN A 54 -16.21 2.60 13.39
N THR A 55 -15.62 3.76 13.57
CA THR A 55 -16.24 5.04 13.21
C THR A 55 -16.04 5.38 11.73
N LEU A 56 -14.86 5.11 11.19
CA LEU A 56 -14.43 5.64 9.89
C LEU A 56 -14.36 4.57 8.80
N CYS A 57 -14.08 3.32 9.13
CA CYS A 57 -13.73 2.27 8.19
C CYS A 57 -14.79 1.16 8.08
N ALA A 58 -15.48 0.88 9.20
CA ALA A 58 -16.42 -0.25 9.28
C ALA A 58 -17.59 -0.17 8.31
N GLY A 59 -17.96 1.03 7.84
CA GLY A 59 -18.99 1.22 6.82
C GLY A 59 -18.71 0.49 5.50
N CYS A 60 -17.41 0.37 5.15
CA CYS A 60 -16.97 -0.33 3.95
C CYS A 60 -16.33 -1.69 4.27
N HIS A 61 -15.56 -1.78 5.35
CA HIS A 61 -14.77 -2.98 5.67
C HIS A 61 -15.47 -3.96 6.62
N GLY A 62 -16.71 -3.67 7.03
CA GLY A 62 -17.39 -4.46 8.05
C GLY A 62 -16.91 -4.18 9.47
N LYS A 63 -17.77 -4.37 10.46
CA LYS A 63 -17.43 -4.14 11.88
C LYS A 63 -16.36 -5.12 12.39
N ASP A 64 -16.28 -6.29 11.79
CA ASP A 64 -15.32 -7.34 12.08
C ASP A 64 -14.07 -7.28 11.16
N ALA A 65 -13.99 -6.27 10.29
CA ALA A 65 -12.93 -6.05 9.32
C ALA A 65 -12.81 -7.18 8.26
N LYS A 66 -13.84 -7.99 8.06
CA LYS A 66 -13.85 -9.11 7.08
C LYS A 66 -14.32 -8.71 5.69
N GLY A 67 -14.62 -7.44 5.48
CA GLY A 67 -15.25 -7.04 4.23
C GLY A 67 -16.65 -7.63 4.08
N GLY A 68 -16.93 -8.22 2.91
CA GLY A 68 -18.20 -8.92 2.66
C GLY A 68 -19.42 -7.99 2.52
N ILE A 69 -19.21 -6.69 2.56
CA ILE A 69 -20.25 -5.69 2.30
C ILE A 69 -20.20 -5.34 0.82
N THR A 70 -21.29 -5.59 0.10
CA THR A 70 -21.40 -5.14 -1.28
C THR A 70 -21.65 -3.64 -1.32
N ILE A 71 -20.75 -2.90 -1.91
CA ILE A 71 -20.86 -1.46 -2.11
C ILE A 71 -21.26 -1.24 -3.57
N SER A 72 -22.51 -0.85 -3.80
CA SER A 72 -23.11 -0.77 -5.14
C SER A 72 -22.32 0.14 -6.10
N VAL A 73 -21.85 1.29 -5.64
CA VAL A 73 -21.06 2.20 -6.49
C VAL A 73 -19.72 1.57 -6.94
N ILE A 74 -19.15 0.66 -6.16
CA ILE A 74 -17.94 -0.09 -6.55
C ILE A 74 -18.32 -1.17 -7.56
N GLU A 75 -19.41 -1.90 -7.29
CA GLU A 75 -19.92 -2.94 -8.18
C GLU A 75 -20.31 -2.38 -9.55
N ASP A 76 -21.07 -1.29 -9.59
CA ASP A 76 -21.50 -0.60 -10.81
C ASP A 76 -20.34 -0.14 -11.70
N ARG A 77 -19.18 0.15 -11.09
CA ARG A 77 -17.96 0.54 -11.80
C ARG A 77 -16.99 -0.61 -12.05
N GLY A 78 -17.39 -1.85 -11.74
CA GLY A 78 -16.53 -3.04 -11.89
C GLY A 78 -15.30 -3.03 -10.97
N GLY A 79 -15.36 -2.30 -9.86
CA GLY A 79 -14.29 -2.21 -8.88
C GLY A 79 -14.23 -3.42 -7.95
N LYS A 80 -13.10 -3.58 -7.28
CA LYS A 80 -12.91 -4.64 -6.28
C LYS A 80 -13.55 -4.22 -4.95
N GLN A 81 -14.42 -5.08 -4.43
CA GLN A 81 -15.03 -4.88 -3.11
C GLN A 81 -13.97 -4.96 -1.99
N PRO A 82 -14.22 -4.30 -0.83
CA PRO A 82 -13.30 -4.35 0.31
C PRO A 82 -13.01 -5.80 0.74
N PRO A 83 -11.71 -6.19 0.83
CA PRO A 83 -11.32 -7.55 1.18
C PRO A 83 -11.46 -7.81 2.68
N ASP A 84 -11.32 -9.08 3.08
CA ASP A 84 -11.08 -9.48 4.47
C ASP A 84 -9.71 -8.94 4.92
N LEU A 85 -9.70 -8.12 5.97
CA LEU A 85 -8.48 -7.56 6.55
C LEU A 85 -7.97 -8.38 7.75
N THR A 86 -8.59 -9.53 8.02
CA THR A 86 -8.22 -10.42 9.14
C THR A 86 -7.46 -11.65 8.68
N ASP A 87 -7.38 -11.89 7.37
CA ASP A 87 -6.66 -13.02 6.79
C ASP A 87 -5.21 -12.65 6.42
N GLU A 88 -4.50 -13.57 5.77
CA GLU A 88 -3.11 -13.41 5.35
C GLU A 88 -2.98 -12.86 3.92
N THR A 89 -4.12 -12.66 3.22
CA THR A 89 -4.15 -12.27 1.81
C THR A 89 -4.36 -10.77 1.66
N TRP A 90 -3.28 -10.03 1.57
CA TRP A 90 -3.31 -8.58 1.44
C TRP A 90 -2.91 -8.14 0.03
N ASP A 91 -3.80 -7.40 -0.65
CA ASP A 91 -3.59 -6.95 -2.03
C ASP A 91 -2.45 -5.93 -2.16
N HIS A 92 -2.25 -5.11 -1.14
CA HIS A 92 -1.31 -3.99 -1.15
C HIS A 92 -0.17 -4.13 -0.12
N GLY A 93 0.10 -5.38 0.30
CA GLY A 93 1.09 -5.68 1.31
C GLY A 93 0.54 -5.63 2.73
N SER A 94 1.18 -6.39 3.64
CA SER A 94 0.70 -6.62 5.02
C SER A 94 1.64 -6.09 6.10
N SER A 95 2.76 -5.44 5.73
CA SER A 95 3.63 -4.78 6.69
C SER A 95 2.96 -3.53 7.29
N GLU A 96 3.44 -3.11 8.44
CA GLU A 96 2.91 -1.92 9.13
C GLU A 96 2.93 -0.68 8.22
N GLY A 97 4.06 -0.46 7.54
CA GLY A 97 4.23 0.70 6.67
C GLY A 97 3.40 0.64 5.40
N GLU A 98 3.16 -0.57 4.85
CA GLU A 98 2.28 -0.73 3.68
C GLU A 98 0.82 -0.45 4.04
N ILE A 99 0.34 -0.97 5.17
CA ILE A 99 -1.00 -0.69 5.67
C ILE A 99 -1.17 0.81 5.95
N PHE A 100 -0.17 1.43 6.61
CA PHE A 100 -0.13 2.87 6.83
C PHE A 100 -0.23 3.66 5.52
N ALA A 101 0.58 3.29 4.52
CA ALA A 101 0.60 3.97 3.23
C ALA A 101 -0.74 3.86 2.49
N VAL A 102 -1.38 2.70 2.53
CA VAL A 102 -2.72 2.48 1.94
C VAL A 102 -3.76 3.35 2.61
N ILE A 103 -3.79 3.41 3.94
CA ILE A 103 -4.74 4.26 4.66
C ILE A 103 -4.47 5.73 4.33
N LYS A 104 -3.21 6.15 4.40
CA LYS A 104 -2.84 7.55 4.18
C LYS A 104 -3.12 8.03 2.77
N LYS A 105 -2.70 7.25 1.75
CA LYS A 105 -2.71 7.67 0.34
C LYS A 105 -3.96 7.21 -0.42
N GLY A 106 -4.75 6.29 0.12
CA GLY A 106 -5.82 5.62 -0.60
C GLY A 106 -5.29 4.64 -1.65
N VAL A 107 -6.19 4.06 -2.43
CA VAL A 107 -5.88 3.09 -3.48
C VAL A 107 -6.24 3.65 -4.86
N ALA A 108 -5.21 3.98 -5.63
CA ALA A 108 -5.34 4.45 -7.02
C ALA A 108 -5.68 3.26 -7.95
N PRO A 109 -6.25 3.52 -9.16
CA PRO A 109 -6.61 4.83 -9.72
C PRO A 109 -7.99 5.34 -9.29
N ASP A 110 -8.87 4.45 -8.83
CA ASP A 110 -10.30 4.77 -8.65
C ASP A 110 -10.60 5.41 -7.30
N PHE A 111 -9.69 5.26 -6.33
CA PHE A 111 -9.82 5.77 -4.97
C PHE A 111 -11.14 5.40 -4.28
N PHE A 112 -11.67 4.19 -4.55
CA PHE A 112 -12.75 3.65 -3.74
C PHE A 112 -12.35 3.54 -2.26
N MET A 113 -11.10 3.15 -2.00
CA MET A 113 -10.44 3.42 -0.72
C MET A 113 -9.82 4.82 -0.80
N ALA A 114 -10.55 5.81 -0.30
CA ALA A 114 -10.14 7.22 -0.34
C ALA A 114 -8.94 7.49 0.59
N PRO A 115 -8.10 8.50 0.27
CA PRO A 115 -7.00 8.89 1.13
C PRO A 115 -7.49 9.56 2.43
N TRP A 116 -6.81 9.27 3.52
CA TRP A 116 -7.07 9.87 4.84
C TRP A 116 -6.03 10.92 5.24
N ASP A 117 -5.03 11.17 4.38
CA ASP A 117 -4.05 12.24 4.60
C ASP A 117 -4.75 13.59 4.82
N GLY A 118 -4.33 14.32 5.85
CA GLY A 118 -4.93 15.59 6.24
C GLY A 118 -6.33 15.52 6.88
N ARG A 119 -6.96 14.32 6.97
CA ARG A 119 -8.26 14.11 7.63
C ARG A 119 -8.11 13.58 9.04
N ILE A 120 -7.11 12.75 9.26
CA ILE A 120 -6.71 12.20 10.56
C ILE A 120 -5.19 12.28 10.67
N SER A 121 -4.68 12.29 11.89
CA SER A 121 -3.23 12.37 12.14
C SER A 121 -2.52 11.05 11.83
N ASP A 122 -1.21 11.11 11.58
CA ASP A 122 -0.39 9.93 11.38
C ASP A 122 -0.42 8.98 12.60
N THR A 123 -0.49 9.54 13.81
CA THR A 123 -0.64 8.74 15.04
C THR A 123 -1.95 7.95 15.04
N GLU A 124 -3.03 8.55 14.59
CA GLU A 124 -4.33 7.87 14.49
C GLU A 124 -4.30 6.78 13.43
N ILE A 125 -3.63 7.00 12.29
CA ILE A 125 -3.43 5.95 11.29
C ILE A 125 -2.60 4.80 11.90
N TRP A 126 -1.52 5.08 12.62
CA TRP A 126 -0.70 4.06 13.26
C TRP A 126 -1.46 3.25 14.32
N ASN A 127 -2.35 3.87 15.08
CA ASN A 127 -3.24 3.15 15.98
C ASN A 127 -4.14 2.17 15.22
N MET A 128 -4.70 2.56 14.07
CA MET A 128 -5.48 1.66 13.21
C MET A 128 -4.64 0.53 12.64
N VAL A 129 -3.38 0.78 12.25
CA VAL A 129 -2.43 -0.26 11.83
C VAL A 129 -2.23 -1.28 12.96
N ASN A 130 -1.99 -0.83 14.19
CA ASN A 130 -1.84 -1.69 15.35
C ASN A 130 -3.10 -2.55 15.60
N TYR A 131 -4.28 -1.97 15.47
CA TYR A 131 -5.55 -2.69 15.56
C TYR A 131 -5.67 -3.78 14.48
N LEU A 132 -5.49 -3.43 13.20
CA LEU A 132 -5.59 -4.38 12.10
C LEU A 132 -4.57 -5.52 12.24
N LYS A 133 -3.33 -5.22 12.60
CA LYS A 133 -2.31 -6.25 12.88
C LYS A 133 -2.70 -7.16 14.03
N SER A 134 -3.39 -6.65 15.06
CA SER A 134 -3.86 -7.45 16.18
C SER A 134 -4.96 -8.44 15.79
N LEU A 135 -5.73 -8.17 14.74
CA LEU A 135 -6.77 -9.08 14.23
C LEU A 135 -6.14 -10.30 13.53
N ALA A 136 -5.09 -10.08 12.74
CA ALA A 136 -4.40 -11.16 12.03
C ALA A 136 -3.64 -12.12 12.97
N GLN A 137 -3.29 -11.69 14.18
CA GLN A 137 -2.57 -12.52 15.17
C GLN A 137 -3.47 -13.43 16.02
N LYS A 138 -4.79 -13.30 15.91
CA LYS A 138 -5.75 -14.05 16.75
C LYS A 138 -6.20 -15.39 16.16
N LYS A 139 -5.53 -15.86 15.09
CA LYS A 139 -5.82 -17.17 14.48
C LYS A 139 -4.93 -18.26 15.02
#